data_d1943f25f95e961c4470410709de14ef
#
_entry.id   d1943f25f95e961c4470410709de14ef
#
_cell.length_a   1.000
_cell.length_b   1.000
_cell.length_c   1.000
_cell.angle_alpha   90.00
_cell.angle_beta   90.00
_cell.angle_gamma   90.00
#
_symmetry.space_group_name_H-M   'P 1'
#
loop_
_entity.id
_entity.type
_entity.pdbx_description
1 polymer ?
#
loop_
_entity_poly.entity_id
_entity_poly.type
_entity_poly.pdbx_seq_one_letter_code
_entity_poly.pdbx_strand_id
1 'polypeptide(L)'
;MRSRLLEPLTTALVAALVTGLLVLAPAPAGAAPTPPATKAGALDRGGGEPSAVFKRSAYLCMGYQACRDAGMGNAGYASNNKTMYWRMYAGHNCTNYVAYRMVKSGLPNERPWSGGGNATYWGTSMPRITDDTARVGAVAWWRANTGPAGSAGHVAYVERVVSADEIVVSQDSWGGDFSWAVVTRGSGNWPSGFVHFNDKPLVNAAVPEITGTAKVGAVLSTTPGGWRPAALDVAYQWLADGQPIKDAVGATLKLTRARLDRQITVRATASQLGYPTASATSAATEPVQPGQLRNLEAPQISGEAKVASSLTLSPGTWTPEPTLSYQWFADGEPIADATGTTLDLGPELVGRTIDARVTADRVGYSPVTVSAAATAPVAPGTFTVVTAPRLQGVPRLGESLTVDPGAFTPADPGVQVTLQWLRDGEPVPDATGAAYQVTNLDLGARLSARVTLSRAGYTTTTLETPRSARVKTDPRIRLEVESGPHRVRIRVSVTAPGVDEVTGPVVVRLAGVPRALTLRHGAATVTFKDLAPGWRTLTVRYAGSDTVSRAVTTRTVRAG
;
A
#
# COMPACT_ATOMS: atom_id res chain seq x y z
N MET A 1 13.63 -40.78 -39.16
CA MET A 1 14.92 -41.19 -38.55
C MET A 1 15.02 -40.43 -37.24
N ARG A 2 14.69 -41.12 -36.19
CA ARG A 2 15.55 -41.50 -35.03
C ARG A 2 16.34 -40.32 -34.50
N SER A 3 16.22 -39.84 -33.24
CA SER A 3 16.31 -40.63 -32.02
C SER A 3 15.80 -39.83 -30.81
N ARG A 4 15.14 -40.53 -29.89
CA ARG A 4 14.81 -40.19 -28.50
C ARG A 4 16.07 -40.03 -27.64
N LEU A 5 15.96 -39.24 -26.56
CA LEU A 5 16.49 -39.56 -25.23
C LEU A 5 15.94 -38.50 -24.26
N LEU A 6 14.95 -38.83 -23.46
CA LEU A 6 14.98 -39.17 -22.02
C LEU A 6 15.51 -38.08 -21.08
N GLU A 7 14.54 -37.58 -20.31
CA GLU A 7 14.68 -36.86 -19.02
C GLU A 7 15.54 -37.61 -18.01
N PRO A 8 16.01 -36.92 -16.94
CA PRO A 8 15.26 -37.09 -15.71
C PRO A 8 14.96 -35.80 -14.92
N LEU A 9 13.77 -35.81 -14.33
CA LEU A 9 13.35 -34.98 -13.21
C LEU A 9 14.40 -35.05 -12.06
N THR A 10 14.87 -33.88 -11.61
CA THR A 10 15.42 -33.73 -10.26
C THR A 10 14.56 -32.74 -9.49
N THR A 11 13.77 -33.30 -8.62
CA THR A 11 13.04 -32.63 -7.56
C THR A 11 14.07 -32.03 -6.59
N ALA A 12 14.30 -30.72 -6.65
CA ALA A 12 15.07 -30.01 -5.62
C ALA A 12 14.13 -29.60 -4.49
N LEU A 13 14.21 -30.36 -3.41
CA LEU A 13 13.62 -30.06 -2.11
C LEU A 13 14.33 -28.82 -1.55
N VAL A 14 13.67 -27.64 -1.58
CA VAL A 14 14.15 -26.45 -0.86
C VAL A 14 13.77 -26.61 0.60
N ALA A 15 14.73 -27.09 1.40
CA ALA A 15 14.63 -27.01 2.84
C ALA A 15 14.76 -25.55 3.26
N ALA A 16 13.66 -24.96 3.76
CA ALA A 16 13.66 -23.67 4.43
C ALA A 16 14.43 -23.82 5.75
N LEU A 17 15.68 -23.37 5.79
CA LEU A 17 16.39 -23.10 7.04
C LEU A 17 15.77 -21.84 7.67
N VAL A 18 14.86 -22.05 8.62
CA VAL A 18 14.47 -21.05 9.60
C VAL A 18 15.64 -20.93 10.58
N THR A 19 16.58 -20.03 10.30
CA THR A 19 17.53 -19.57 11.31
C THR A 19 16.76 -18.69 12.29
N GLY A 20 16.30 -19.28 13.38
CA GLY A 20 15.81 -18.57 14.54
C GLY A 20 16.94 -17.68 15.07
N LEU A 21 16.81 -16.38 14.85
CA LEU A 21 17.60 -15.38 15.54
C LEU A 21 17.15 -15.38 17.00
N LEU A 22 17.88 -16.15 17.82
CA LEU A 22 17.75 -16.09 19.27
C LEU A 22 18.24 -14.70 19.67
N VAL A 23 17.32 -13.78 19.90
CA VAL A 23 17.61 -12.52 20.59
C VAL A 23 17.97 -12.90 22.02
N LEU A 24 19.27 -13.05 22.28
CA LEU A 24 19.77 -13.07 23.65
C LEU A 24 19.42 -11.69 24.24
N ALA A 25 18.46 -11.67 25.15
CA ALA A 25 18.30 -10.56 26.05
C ALA A 25 19.65 -10.31 26.75
N PRO A 26 20.11 -9.06 26.87
CA PRO A 26 21.30 -8.78 27.66
C PRO A 26 21.04 -9.29 29.07
N ALA A 27 21.93 -10.13 29.56
CA ALA A 27 21.95 -10.55 30.95
C ALA A 27 21.96 -9.27 31.81
N PRO A 28 21.21 -9.22 32.93
CA PRO A 28 21.29 -8.11 33.85
C PRO A 28 22.76 -7.93 34.25
N ALA A 29 23.25 -6.70 34.12
CA ALA A 29 24.58 -6.33 34.51
C ALA A 29 24.84 -6.89 35.91
N GLY A 30 25.78 -7.81 35.99
CA GLY A 30 26.15 -8.43 37.25
C GLY A 30 26.48 -7.32 38.25
N ALA A 31 25.80 -7.35 39.36
CA ALA A 31 26.16 -6.50 40.50
C ALA A 31 27.68 -6.63 40.74
N ALA A 32 28.33 -5.49 40.80
CA ALA A 32 29.75 -5.43 41.14
C ALA A 32 29.95 -6.31 42.41
N PRO A 33 31.01 -7.13 42.45
CA PRO A 33 31.24 -8.00 43.59
C PRO A 33 31.31 -7.14 44.85
N THR A 34 30.35 -7.35 45.74
CA THR A 34 30.47 -6.87 47.11
C THR A 34 31.79 -7.45 47.64
N PRO A 35 32.72 -6.61 48.11
CA PRO A 35 33.92 -7.14 48.74
C PRO A 35 33.48 -8.06 49.92
N PRO A 36 34.14 -9.19 50.10
CA PRO A 36 33.79 -10.09 51.22
C PRO A 36 33.85 -9.30 52.52
N ALA A 37 32.81 -9.49 53.34
CA ALA A 37 32.84 -9.01 54.70
C ALA A 37 33.99 -9.73 55.40
N THR A 38 35.15 -9.11 55.41
CA THR A 38 36.31 -9.58 56.19
C THR A 38 35.97 -9.45 57.65
N LYS A 39 35.81 -10.58 58.30
CA LYS A 39 35.80 -10.66 59.76
C LYS A 39 36.98 -9.86 60.25
N ALA A 40 36.71 -8.87 61.11
CA ALA A 40 37.75 -8.09 61.77
C ALA A 40 38.73 -9.06 62.44
N GLY A 41 39.92 -9.19 61.82
CA GLY A 41 41.03 -9.91 62.44
C GLY A 41 41.36 -9.27 63.78
N ALA A 42 41.57 -10.10 64.78
CA ALA A 42 42.00 -9.65 66.12
C ALA A 42 43.26 -8.82 65.98
N LEU A 43 43.20 -7.54 66.32
CA LEU A 43 44.33 -6.63 66.37
C LEU A 43 45.31 -7.07 67.46
N ASP A 44 46.58 -7.28 67.03
CA ASP A 44 47.69 -7.60 67.94
C ASP A 44 47.90 -6.45 68.93
N ARG A 45 48.01 -6.77 70.21
CA ARG A 45 48.17 -5.82 71.29
C ARG A 45 49.62 -5.46 71.49
N GLY A 46 50.09 -4.40 70.86
CA GLY A 46 51.42 -3.86 71.09
C GLY A 46 51.55 -2.39 70.73
N GLY A 47 51.39 -1.49 71.74
CA GLY A 47 51.67 -0.08 71.58
C GLY A 47 50.40 0.80 71.56
N GLY A 48 50.39 1.87 72.33
CA GLY A 48 49.32 2.79 72.65
C GLY A 48 48.19 2.97 71.66
N GLU A 49 46.92 3.02 72.09
CA GLU A 49 45.74 3.13 71.23
C GLU A 49 45.89 4.32 70.25
N PRO A 50 45.79 4.07 68.94
CA PRO A 50 45.82 5.16 67.97
C PRO A 50 44.64 6.09 68.25
N SER A 51 44.87 7.39 68.11
CA SER A 51 43.84 8.44 68.25
C SER A 51 42.78 8.27 67.16
N ALA A 52 41.77 7.45 67.43
CA ALA A 52 40.68 7.15 66.48
C ALA A 52 39.73 8.36 66.40
N VAL A 53 39.53 8.89 65.21
CA VAL A 53 38.60 10.00 64.92
C VAL A 53 37.14 9.54 64.94
N PHE A 54 36.88 8.34 64.40
CA PHE A 54 35.56 7.74 64.38
C PHE A 54 35.43 6.54 65.36
N LYS A 55 34.21 6.07 65.61
CA LYS A 55 34.00 4.83 66.34
C LYS A 55 34.68 3.67 65.59
N ARG A 56 35.27 2.70 66.33
CA ARG A 56 36.01 1.57 65.74
C ARG A 56 35.25 0.81 64.67
N SER A 57 33.94 0.70 64.78
CA SER A 57 33.06 0.03 63.82
C SER A 57 32.93 0.79 62.48
N ALA A 58 33.34 2.03 62.39
CA ALA A 58 33.30 2.82 61.15
C ALA A 58 34.56 2.61 60.28
N TYR A 59 35.66 2.09 60.81
CA TYR A 59 36.88 1.90 60.07
C TYR A 59 36.84 0.65 59.18
N LEU A 60 37.19 0.85 57.92
CA LEU A 60 37.39 -0.23 56.93
C LEU A 60 38.80 -0.82 57.07
N CYS A 61 39.78 0.03 57.40
CA CYS A 61 41.14 -0.36 57.73
C CYS A 61 41.82 0.75 58.53
N MET A 62 42.86 0.38 59.32
CA MET A 62 43.71 1.31 60.06
C MET A 62 45.19 0.91 59.91
N GLY A 63 46.06 1.90 59.69
CA GLY A 63 47.47 1.73 59.38
C GLY A 63 47.75 1.53 57.89
N TYR A 64 48.92 2.05 57.47
CA TYR A 64 49.31 2.03 56.05
C TYR A 64 49.39 0.62 55.47
N GLN A 65 49.88 -0.35 56.22
CA GLN A 65 50.00 -1.73 55.75
C GLN A 65 48.64 -2.42 55.67
N ALA A 66 47.84 -2.37 56.72
CA ALA A 66 46.54 -3.01 56.76
C ALA A 66 45.60 -2.42 55.67
N CYS A 67 45.63 -1.11 55.44
CA CYS A 67 44.85 -0.51 54.38
C CYS A 67 45.33 -0.90 52.99
N ARG A 68 46.63 -1.03 52.77
CA ARG A 68 47.19 -1.52 51.51
C ARG A 68 46.76 -2.95 51.21
N ASP A 69 46.83 -3.83 52.22
CA ASP A 69 46.45 -5.26 52.12
C ASP A 69 44.94 -5.40 51.85
N ALA A 70 44.12 -4.44 52.33
CA ALA A 70 42.70 -4.34 52.04
C ALA A 70 42.40 -3.63 50.69
N GLY A 71 43.41 -3.29 49.86
CA GLY A 71 43.22 -2.60 48.59
C GLY A 71 42.90 -1.09 48.72
N MET A 72 43.04 -0.55 49.96
CA MET A 72 42.71 0.85 50.33
C MET A 72 43.99 1.69 50.45
N GLY A 73 44.48 2.18 49.31
CA GLY A 73 45.76 2.90 49.25
C GLY A 73 45.70 4.33 49.84
N ASN A 74 46.86 4.82 50.22
CA ASN A 74 47.06 6.22 50.69
C ASN A 74 47.53 7.18 49.60
N ALA A 75 47.35 6.78 48.33
CA ALA A 75 47.81 7.53 47.14
C ALA A 75 49.32 7.88 47.11
N GLY A 76 50.13 7.19 47.91
CA GLY A 76 51.57 7.41 48.04
C GLY A 76 51.97 8.36 49.17
N TYR A 77 51.04 8.76 50.02
CA TYR A 77 51.32 9.67 51.12
C TYR A 77 52.32 9.11 52.12
N ALA A 78 52.32 7.80 52.38
CA ALA A 78 53.25 7.14 53.28
C ALA A 78 54.71 7.51 53.05
N SER A 79 55.10 7.68 51.78
CA SER A 79 56.48 8.09 51.39
C SER A 79 56.66 9.64 51.32
N ASN A 80 55.58 10.37 51.42
CA ASN A 80 55.60 11.83 51.23
C ASN A 80 55.10 12.66 52.44
N ASN A 81 54.75 11.99 53.51
CA ASN A 81 54.18 12.67 54.71
C ASN A 81 55.12 13.64 55.41
N LYS A 82 56.43 13.50 55.26
CA LYS A 82 57.45 14.41 55.81
C LYS A 82 57.45 15.75 55.06
N THR A 83 56.86 15.87 53.89
CA THR A 83 56.71 17.11 53.17
C THR A 83 55.51 17.88 53.68
N MET A 84 55.66 19.18 53.87
CA MET A 84 54.59 20.08 54.29
C MET A 84 53.82 20.55 53.02
N TYR A 85 52.58 20.13 52.90
CA TYR A 85 51.69 20.56 51.82
C TYR A 85 50.83 21.73 52.29
N TRP A 86 50.55 22.65 51.40
CA TRP A 86 49.79 23.90 51.65
C TRP A 86 50.21 24.63 52.93
N ARG A 87 51.46 24.53 53.31
CA ARG A 87 51.97 25.07 54.58
C ARG A 87 51.20 24.57 55.82
N MET A 88 50.77 23.28 55.74
CA MET A 88 50.19 22.56 56.87
C MET A 88 51.30 21.96 57.75
N TYR A 89 50.90 21.22 58.73
CA TYR A 89 51.88 20.54 59.60
C TYR A 89 52.44 19.30 58.90
N ALA A 90 53.74 19.16 58.78
CA ALA A 90 54.31 17.93 58.17
C ALA A 90 54.07 16.72 59.09
N GLY A 91 54.08 15.50 58.49
CA GLY A 91 53.86 14.24 59.20
C GLY A 91 52.44 13.78 59.19
N HIS A 92 52.11 12.88 60.12
CA HIS A 92 50.79 12.29 60.26
C HIS A 92 49.78 13.30 60.78
N ASN A 93 48.94 13.85 59.93
CA ASN A 93 47.77 14.62 60.29
C ASN A 93 46.79 14.79 59.12
N CYS A 94 45.51 15.05 59.43
CA CYS A 94 44.43 15.12 58.48
C CYS A 94 44.63 16.24 57.42
N THR A 95 45.10 17.41 57.85
CA THR A 95 45.27 18.57 56.95
C THR A 95 46.39 18.36 55.94
N ASN A 96 47.54 17.80 56.36
CA ASN A 96 48.65 17.50 55.48
C ASN A 96 48.32 16.39 54.47
N TYR A 97 47.61 15.36 54.93
CA TYR A 97 47.14 14.29 54.05
C TYR A 97 46.19 14.82 52.99
N VAL A 98 45.16 15.55 53.37
CA VAL A 98 44.19 16.07 52.42
C VAL A 98 44.81 17.10 51.48
N ALA A 99 45.70 18.01 51.99
CA ALA A 99 46.45 18.91 51.17
C ALA A 99 47.35 18.17 50.13
N TYR A 100 48.00 17.08 50.53
CA TYR A 100 48.71 16.19 49.62
C TYR A 100 47.79 15.62 48.53
N ARG A 101 46.61 15.19 48.91
CA ARG A 101 45.62 14.66 47.94
C ARG A 101 45.18 15.73 46.94
N MET A 102 45.02 16.96 47.39
CA MET A 102 44.67 18.09 46.53
C MET A 102 45.81 18.44 45.57
N VAL A 103 47.06 18.53 46.05
CA VAL A 103 48.23 18.77 45.21
C VAL A 103 48.41 17.63 44.20
N LYS A 104 48.24 16.40 44.63
CA LYS A 104 48.31 15.21 43.74
C LYS A 104 47.20 15.20 42.70
N SER A 105 46.07 15.82 42.95
CA SER A 105 44.98 15.98 41.97
C SER A 105 45.17 17.13 40.99
N GLY A 106 46.31 17.85 41.07
CA GLY A 106 46.70 18.87 40.11
C GLY A 106 46.66 20.32 40.65
N LEU A 107 46.33 20.52 41.93
CA LEU A 107 46.36 21.85 42.50
C LEU A 107 47.79 22.27 42.87
N PRO A 108 48.11 23.61 42.86
CA PRO A 108 49.38 24.10 43.32
C PRO A 108 49.64 23.74 44.79
N ASN A 109 50.91 23.57 45.19
CA ASN A 109 51.28 23.41 46.61
C ASN A 109 51.29 24.77 47.36
N GLU A 110 50.22 25.52 47.13
CA GLU A 110 49.98 26.82 47.79
C GLU A 110 48.59 26.77 48.43
N ARG A 111 48.49 27.10 49.68
CA ARG A 111 47.20 27.12 50.37
C ARG A 111 46.30 28.22 49.81
N PRO A 112 45.09 27.85 49.33
CA PRO A 112 44.22 28.79 48.60
C PRO A 112 43.47 29.77 49.48
N TRP A 113 43.79 29.85 50.75
CA TRP A 113 43.29 30.89 51.69
C TRP A 113 44.41 31.44 52.60
N SER A 114 44.21 32.61 53.19
CA SER A 114 45.06 33.19 54.19
C SER A 114 44.62 32.78 55.61
N GLY A 115 45.53 32.76 56.58
CA GLY A 115 45.22 32.45 57.97
C GLY A 115 45.66 31.04 58.42
N GLY A 116 45.04 30.50 59.45
CA GLY A 116 45.47 29.28 60.11
C GLY A 116 45.34 28.00 59.24
N GLY A 117 46.16 26.97 59.50
CA GLY A 117 46.18 25.72 58.83
C GLY A 117 45.22 24.66 59.41
N ASN A 118 44.61 24.88 60.57
CA ASN A 118 43.73 23.96 61.23
C ASN A 118 42.52 23.62 60.36
N ALA A 119 42.06 22.40 60.45
CA ALA A 119 40.95 21.86 59.64
C ALA A 119 39.67 22.69 59.71
N THR A 120 39.38 23.29 60.87
CA THR A 120 38.17 24.08 61.06
C THR A 120 38.07 25.29 60.11
N TYR A 121 39.17 25.81 59.55
CA TYR A 121 39.17 26.94 58.63
C TYR A 121 38.87 26.57 57.16
N TRP A 122 38.96 25.31 56.80
CA TRP A 122 38.87 24.91 55.39
C TRP A 122 37.52 25.29 54.73
N GLY A 123 36.42 24.92 55.32
CA GLY A 123 35.11 25.28 54.80
C GLY A 123 34.71 26.74 55.09
N THR A 124 35.11 27.31 56.28
CA THR A 124 34.79 28.72 56.61
C THR A 124 35.57 29.72 55.78
N SER A 125 36.80 29.39 55.36
CA SER A 125 37.60 30.23 54.47
C SER A 125 37.29 30.13 53.01
N MET A 126 36.57 29.07 52.62
CA MET A 126 36.23 28.76 51.23
C MET A 126 34.69 28.60 51.01
N PRO A 127 33.88 29.57 51.46
CA PRO A 127 32.42 29.41 51.49
C PRO A 127 31.78 29.28 50.10
N ARG A 128 32.45 29.77 49.05
CA ARG A 128 31.94 29.72 47.68
C ARG A 128 32.00 28.32 47.06
N ILE A 129 32.86 27.44 47.58
CA ILE A 129 33.06 26.07 47.10
C ILE A 129 32.78 25.05 48.21
N THR A 130 32.02 25.44 49.23
CA THR A 130 31.64 24.60 50.36
C THR A 130 30.14 24.50 50.40
N ASP A 131 29.60 23.28 50.26
CA ASP A 131 28.18 22.98 50.34
C ASP A 131 27.94 21.65 51.11
N ASP A 132 26.71 21.18 51.12
CA ASP A 132 26.30 19.93 51.80
C ASP A 132 26.31 18.71 50.88
N THR A 133 26.82 18.87 49.66
CA THR A 133 26.78 17.82 48.64
C THR A 133 28.06 16.98 48.64
N ALA A 134 27.98 15.74 49.01
CA ALA A 134 29.12 14.83 48.92
C ALA A 134 29.50 14.53 47.47
N ARG A 135 30.79 14.74 47.11
CA ARG A 135 31.34 14.36 45.81
C ARG A 135 32.67 13.63 45.98
N VAL A 136 32.95 12.71 45.07
CA VAL A 136 34.23 12.01 45.03
C VAL A 136 35.34 13.04 44.71
N GLY A 137 36.36 13.08 45.54
CA GLY A 137 37.43 14.06 45.43
C GLY A 137 37.24 15.31 46.27
N ALA A 138 36.03 15.58 46.75
CA ALA A 138 35.79 16.66 47.70
C ALA A 138 36.46 16.36 49.06
N VAL A 139 36.62 17.44 49.84
CA VAL A 139 37.10 17.38 51.20
C VAL A 139 35.91 17.37 52.15
N ALA A 140 35.66 16.25 52.80
CA ALA A 140 34.73 16.16 53.93
C ALA A 140 35.33 16.98 55.07
N TRP A 141 34.58 17.97 55.57
CA TRP A 141 35.07 18.96 56.54
C TRP A 141 34.17 19.01 57.76
N TRP A 142 34.81 18.94 58.94
CA TRP A 142 34.16 19.07 60.24
C TRP A 142 34.69 20.31 60.92
N ARG A 143 33.80 21.15 61.39
CA ARG A 143 34.14 22.32 62.25
C ARG A 143 34.73 21.84 63.57
N ALA A 144 35.40 22.71 64.23
CA ALA A 144 35.88 22.46 65.58
C ALA A 144 34.75 22.02 66.53
N ASN A 145 34.99 20.96 67.27
CA ASN A 145 34.05 20.33 68.23
C ASN A 145 32.70 19.87 67.63
N THR A 146 32.70 19.49 66.37
CA THR A 146 31.53 18.92 65.72
C THR A 146 31.80 17.45 65.31
N GLY A 147 30.81 16.58 65.47
CA GLY A 147 30.94 15.15 65.18
C GLY A 147 32.19 14.54 65.89
N PRO A 148 33.08 13.90 65.13
CA PRO A 148 34.29 13.29 65.68
C PRO A 148 35.46 14.25 65.88
N ALA A 149 35.31 15.52 65.48
CA ALA A 149 36.39 16.48 65.44
C ALA A 149 36.64 17.18 66.77
N GLY A 150 37.89 17.28 67.17
CA GLY A 150 38.34 18.10 68.30
C GLY A 150 38.39 19.62 68.00
N SER A 151 39.04 20.40 68.89
CA SER A 151 39.13 21.84 68.80
C SER A 151 39.81 22.36 67.50
N ALA A 152 40.60 21.56 66.80
CA ALA A 152 41.24 21.91 65.54
C ALA A 152 40.35 21.68 64.32
N GLY A 153 39.19 21.02 64.50
CA GLY A 153 38.38 20.49 63.37
C GLY A 153 38.98 19.22 62.81
N HIS A 154 38.37 18.71 61.73
CA HIS A 154 38.87 17.57 61.00
C HIS A 154 38.59 17.69 59.48
N VAL A 155 39.44 17.06 58.66
CA VAL A 155 39.25 16.91 57.23
C VAL A 155 39.61 15.51 56.76
N ALA A 156 38.85 15.01 55.80
CA ALA A 156 39.09 13.74 55.15
C ALA A 156 38.81 13.85 53.65
N TYR A 157 39.45 13.00 52.86
CA TYR A 157 39.22 12.95 51.41
C TYR A 157 38.07 11.99 51.09
N VAL A 158 37.10 12.45 50.35
CA VAL A 158 35.98 11.62 49.91
C VAL A 158 36.42 10.70 48.78
N GLU A 159 36.49 9.42 49.05
CA GLU A 159 36.88 8.39 48.07
C GLU A 159 35.67 7.83 47.32
N ARG A 160 34.52 7.74 47.97
CA ARG A 160 33.31 7.23 47.38
C ARG A 160 32.06 7.83 48.04
N VAL A 161 31.03 8.12 47.23
CA VAL A 161 29.68 8.41 47.74
C VAL A 161 28.84 7.15 47.50
N VAL A 162 28.34 6.56 48.57
CA VAL A 162 27.59 5.33 48.52
C VAL A 162 26.08 5.60 48.42
N SER A 163 25.63 6.63 49.17
CA SER A 163 24.27 7.14 49.11
C SER A 163 24.22 8.60 49.49
N ALA A 164 23.05 9.21 49.55
CA ALA A 164 22.89 10.57 50.07
C ALA A 164 23.30 10.69 51.54
N ASP A 165 23.32 9.57 52.28
CA ASP A 165 23.54 9.49 53.72
C ASP A 165 24.78 8.64 54.09
N GLU A 166 25.57 8.21 53.09
CA GLU A 166 26.76 7.38 53.36
C GLU A 166 27.90 7.73 52.39
N ILE A 167 29.05 7.99 52.95
CA ILE A 167 30.31 8.23 52.23
C ILE A 167 31.43 7.33 52.78
N VAL A 168 32.41 7.06 51.93
CA VAL A 168 33.68 6.47 52.34
C VAL A 168 34.77 7.52 52.23
N VAL A 169 35.52 7.70 53.27
CA VAL A 169 36.60 8.69 53.32
C VAL A 169 37.95 8.02 53.63
N SER A 170 39.00 8.61 53.14
CA SER A 170 40.38 8.35 53.57
C SER A 170 40.92 9.52 54.37
N GLN A 171 41.67 9.24 55.42
CA GLN A 171 42.19 10.27 56.32
C GLN A 171 43.48 9.83 56.98
N ASP A 172 44.18 10.80 57.52
CA ASP A 172 45.25 10.59 58.48
C ASP A 172 44.90 11.30 59.78
N SER A 173 45.46 10.92 60.92
CA SER A 173 45.14 11.54 62.20
C SER A 173 46.41 12.03 62.88
N TRP A 174 46.29 13.09 63.71
CA TRP A 174 47.41 13.68 64.44
C TRP A 174 47.99 12.69 65.45
N GLY A 175 49.23 12.27 65.23
CA GLY A 175 49.91 11.27 66.05
C GLY A 175 49.30 9.85 65.94
N GLY A 176 48.36 9.61 65.04
CA GLY A 176 47.73 8.34 64.80
C GLY A 176 48.10 7.73 63.45
N ASP A 177 47.26 6.81 62.97
CA ASP A 177 47.46 6.07 61.71
C ASP A 177 46.56 6.56 60.60
N PHE A 178 47.04 6.36 59.37
CA PHE A 178 46.22 6.43 58.18
C PHE A 178 45.05 5.44 58.22
N SER A 179 43.88 5.86 57.74
CA SER A 179 42.70 4.99 57.75
C SER A 179 41.71 5.33 56.65
N TRP A 180 40.87 4.34 56.38
CA TRP A 180 39.63 4.52 55.60
C TRP A 180 38.45 4.22 56.53
N ALA A 181 37.40 5.06 56.38
CA ALA A 181 36.21 4.91 57.22
C ALA A 181 34.92 5.14 56.43
N VAL A 182 33.85 4.47 56.87
CA VAL A 182 32.48 4.77 56.45
C VAL A 182 31.91 5.81 57.38
N VAL A 183 31.35 6.88 56.80
CA VAL A 183 30.69 7.95 57.54
C VAL A 183 29.23 7.99 57.13
N THR A 184 28.33 7.79 58.09
CA THR A 184 26.87 7.81 57.83
C THR A 184 26.25 9.01 58.54
N ARG A 185 25.24 9.61 57.93
CA ARG A 185 24.54 10.82 58.44
C ARG A 185 23.88 10.51 59.78
N GLY A 186 23.30 9.36 59.96
CA GLY A 186 22.65 8.94 61.21
C GLY A 186 23.59 8.60 62.38
N SER A 187 24.92 8.51 62.15
CA SER A 187 25.90 8.21 63.21
C SER A 187 26.30 9.41 64.09
N GLY A 188 25.86 10.62 63.74
CA GLY A 188 26.34 11.89 64.33
C GLY A 188 27.72 12.30 63.88
N ASN A 189 28.33 11.56 62.94
CA ASN A 189 29.66 11.80 62.40
C ASN A 189 29.65 12.50 61.03
N TRP A 190 28.49 12.93 60.52
CA TRP A 190 28.39 13.56 59.21
C TRP A 190 29.18 14.86 59.18
N PRO A 191 29.87 15.17 58.06
CA PRO A 191 30.62 16.40 57.91
C PRO A 191 29.77 17.66 58.09
N SER A 192 30.38 18.73 58.52
CA SER A 192 29.77 20.06 58.55
C SER A 192 29.58 20.65 57.13
N GLY A 193 30.19 20.04 56.13
CA GLY A 193 30.10 20.35 54.73
C GLY A 193 31.22 19.69 53.90
N PHE A 194 31.20 19.91 52.62
CA PHE A 194 32.19 19.42 51.67
C PHE A 194 32.81 20.56 50.94
N VAL A 195 34.15 20.59 50.85
CA VAL A 195 34.89 21.66 50.14
C VAL A 195 35.31 21.11 48.78
N HIS A 196 34.85 21.76 47.71
CA HIS A 196 34.98 21.33 46.32
C HIS A 196 36.16 21.98 45.62
N PHE A 197 37.38 21.66 45.99
CA PHE A 197 38.60 22.19 45.37
C PHE A 197 38.81 21.60 43.97
N ASN A 198 38.68 20.30 43.81
CA ASN A 198 38.95 19.58 42.59
C ASN A 198 38.22 18.22 42.59
N ASP A 199 36.91 18.29 42.51
CA ASP A 199 36.07 17.10 42.42
C ASP A 199 36.44 16.29 41.19
N LYS A 200 36.34 14.96 41.31
CA LYS A 200 36.56 14.11 40.17
C LYS A 200 35.40 14.22 39.17
N PRO A 201 35.68 14.54 37.91
CA PRO A 201 34.63 14.59 36.90
C PRO A 201 34.26 13.21 36.41
N LEU A 202 33.07 13.10 35.84
CA LEU A 202 32.79 12.07 34.86
C LEU A 202 33.50 12.40 33.55
N VAL A 203 34.22 11.44 32.99
CA VAL A 203 34.97 11.62 31.74
C VAL A 203 34.29 10.84 30.63
N ASN A 204 33.95 11.52 29.55
CA ASN A 204 33.52 10.85 28.33
C ASN A 204 34.74 10.25 27.65
N ALA A 205 34.77 8.94 27.49
CA ALA A 205 35.83 8.17 26.82
C ALA A 205 35.44 7.81 25.36
N ALA A 206 34.17 7.80 25.04
CA ALA A 206 33.64 7.65 23.67
C ALA A 206 32.30 8.38 23.58
N VAL A 207 32.10 9.16 22.54
CA VAL A 207 30.82 9.86 22.29
C VAL A 207 29.68 8.88 21.97
N PRO A 208 28.43 9.25 22.20
CA PRO A 208 27.31 8.45 21.73
C PRO A 208 27.36 8.26 20.21
N GLU A 209 26.96 7.10 19.73
CA GLU A 209 26.90 6.80 18.30
C GLU A 209 25.44 6.62 17.86
N ILE A 210 25.09 7.23 16.73
CA ILE A 210 23.77 7.06 16.11
C ILE A 210 23.86 5.97 15.06
N THR A 211 22.92 5.02 15.11
CA THR A 211 22.75 3.97 14.12
C THR A 211 21.37 4.05 13.49
N GLY A 212 21.24 3.52 12.26
CA GLY A 212 20.02 3.59 11.47
C GLY A 212 20.18 4.50 10.25
N THR A 213 19.13 4.59 9.44
CA THR A 213 19.14 5.41 8.22
C THR A 213 18.41 6.73 8.48
N ALA A 214 19.03 7.85 8.13
CA ALA A 214 18.42 9.18 8.25
C ALA A 214 17.37 9.39 7.15
N LYS A 215 16.18 8.81 7.33
CA LYS A 215 15.09 8.78 6.35
C LYS A 215 13.73 8.87 7.06
N VAL A 216 12.80 9.62 6.52
CA VAL A 216 11.43 9.70 7.05
C VAL A 216 10.80 8.31 7.14
N GLY A 217 10.20 7.99 8.29
CA GLY A 217 9.62 6.68 8.60
C GLY A 217 10.59 5.71 9.27
N ALA A 218 11.91 5.91 9.18
CA ALA A 218 12.91 5.10 9.84
C ALA A 218 13.05 5.44 11.34
N VAL A 219 13.69 4.56 12.08
CA VAL A 219 14.04 4.74 13.49
C VAL A 219 15.57 4.82 13.60
N LEU A 220 16.04 5.84 14.25
CA LEU A 220 17.43 5.94 14.70
C LEU A 220 17.54 5.39 16.11
N SER A 221 18.67 4.78 16.42
CA SER A 221 19.03 4.30 17.76
C SER A 221 20.35 4.93 18.17
N THR A 222 20.58 5.06 19.49
CA THR A 222 21.83 5.57 20.01
C THR A 222 22.44 4.67 21.07
N THR A 223 23.77 4.67 21.15
CA THR A 223 24.52 4.13 22.28
C THR A 223 24.69 5.21 23.37
N PRO A 224 24.91 4.84 24.63
CA PRO A 224 25.18 5.82 25.69
C PRO A 224 26.55 6.49 25.57
N GLY A 225 27.40 6.04 24.66
CA GLY A 225 28.82 6.37 24.66
C GLY A 225 29.59 5.64 25.77
N GLY A 226 30.88 5.95 25.88
CA GLY A 226 31.75 5.42 26.91
C GLY A 226 32.03 6.47 28.00
N TRP A 227 31.92 6.08 29.27
CA TRP A 227 32.12 6.97 30.41
C TRP A 227 33.04 6.34 31.46
N ARG A 228 33.76 7.19 32.19
CA ARG A 228 34.58 6.76 33.33
C ARG A 228 34.29 7.66 34.55
N PRO A 229 33.99 7.07 35.73
CA PRO A 229 33.85 5.64 35.98
C PRO A 229 32.68 5.02 35.20
N ALA A 230 32.68 3.68 35.06
CA ALA A 230 31.59 2.89 34.47
C ALA A 230 30.42 2.77 35.45
N ALA A 231 29.29 2.21 34.99
CA ALA A 231 28.05 2.02 35.75
C ALA A 231 27.34 3.33 36.10
N LEU A 232 26.75 3.96 35.08
CA LEU A 232 26.12 5.28 35.14
C LEU A 232 24.68 5.21 34.64
N ASP A 233 23.86 6.10 35.14
CA ASP A 233 22.60 6.46 34.50
C ASP A 233 22.89 7.46 33.37
N VAL A 234 22.28 7.21 32.19
CA VAL A 234 22.44 8.08 31.03
C VAL A 234 21.08 8.51 30.50
N ALA A 235 20.85 9.80 30.53
CA ALA A 235 19.69 10.45 29.91
C ALA A 235 20.03 10.94 28.50
N TYR A 236 19.07 10.85 27.60
CA TYR A 236 19.24 11.29 26.21
C TYR A 236 18.38 12.51 25.91
N GLN A 237 18.84 13.30 24.96
CA GLN A 237 18.09 14.33 24.29
C GLN A 237 18.50 14.38 22.82
N TRP A 238 17.55 14.04 21.93
CA TRP A 238 17.76 14.18 20.50
C TRP A 238 17.60 15.62 20.07
N LEU A 239 18.40 16.03 19.09
CA LEU A 239 18.42 17.39 18.54
C LEU A 239 18.31 17.32 17.01
N ALA A 240 17.66 18.32 16.43
CA ALA A 240 17.62 18.57 15.01
C ALA A 240 18.27 19.92 14.73
N ASP A 241 19.34 19.96 13.90
CA ASP A 241 20.19 21.15 13.67
C ASP A 241 20.58 21.85 14.98
N GLY A 242 20.94 21.04 15.98
CA GLY A 242 21.34 21.53 17.30
C GLY A 242 20.19 21.97 18.22
N GLN A 243 18.95 22.00 17.77
CA GLN A 243 17.79 22.35 18.58
C GLN A 243 17.12 21.11 19.19
N PRO A 244 16.80 21.13 20.49
CA PRO A 244 16.17 19.98 21.14
C PRO A 244 14.83 19.59 20.49
N ILE A 245 14.65 18.31 20.25
CA ILE A 245 13.38 17.74 19.82
C ILE A 245 12.54 17.49 21.07
N LYS A 246 11.39 18.14 21.16
CA LYS A 246 10.48 17.99 22.29
C LYS A 246 10.15 16.51 22.52
N ASP A 247 10.21 16.07 23.78
CA ASP A 247 9.89 14.72 24.28
C ASP A 247 10.74 13.57 23.65
N ALA A 248 11.80 13.90 22.92
CA ALA A 248 12.70 12.92 22.32
C ALA A 248 13.87 12.60 23.28
N VAL A 249 13.57 11.86 24.34
CA VAL A 249 14.48 11.53 25.44
C VAL A 249 14.82 10.03 25.57
N GLY A 250 14.33 9.20 24.65
CA GLY A 250 14.63 7.76 24.64
C GLY A 250 15.92 7.43 23.87
N ALA A 251 16.34 6.16 23.98
CA ALA A 251 17.47 5.62 23.20
C ALA A 251 17.17 5.50 21.69
N THR A 252 15.94 5.76 21.27
CA THR A 252 15.51 5.69 19.87
C THR A 252 14.72 6.93 19.47
N LEU A 253 14.80 7.30 18.19
CA LEU A 253 14.05 8.40 17.58
C LEU A 253 13.41 7.94 16.27
N LYS A 254 12.07 7.98 16.18
CA LYS A 254 11.36 7.80 14.92
C LYS A 254 11.40 9.11 14.12
N LEU A 255 11.90 9.03 12.89
CA LEU A 255 11.98 10.18 12.01
C LEU A 255 10.64 10.43 11.32
N THR A 256 10.13 11.64 11.49
CA THR A 256 8.89 12.11 10.84
C THR A 256 9.21 13.17 9.78
N ARG A 257 8.26 13.53 8.95
CA ARG A 257 8.39 14.59 7.95
C ARG A 257 8.91 15.93 8.54
N ALA A 258 8.61 16.19 9.81
CA ALA A 258 9.05 17.40 10.49
C ALA A 258 10.57 17.47 10.68
N ARG A 259 11.29 16.39 10.36
CA ARG A 259 12.75 16.30 10.43
C ARG A 259 13.40 16.21 9.04
N LEU A 260 12.60 16.30 7.97
CA LEU A 260 13.11 16.32 6.60
C LEU A 260 14.17 17.42 6.45
N ASP A 261 15.25 17.13 5.74
CA ASP A 261 16.40 18.00 5.48
C ASP A 261 17.18 18.46 6.73
N ARG A 262 16.85 17.95 7.93
CA ARG A 262 17.55 18.26 9.17
C ARG A 262 18.63 17.24 9.48
N GLN A 263 19.75 17.69 10.05
CA GLN A 263 20.75 16.82 10.63
C GLN A 263 20.37 16.49 12.07
N ILE A 264 20.52 15.22 12.45
CA ILE A 264 20.13 14.73 13.77
C ILE A 264 21.38 14.42 14.59
N THR A 265 21.39 14.89 15.83
CA THR A 265 22.37 14.54 16.85
C THR A 265 21.66 14.06 18.11
N VAL A 266 22.39 13.38 18.98
CA VAL A 266 21.91 13.03 20.32
C VAL A 266 22.91 13.47 21.36
N ARG A 267 22.43 14.15 22.39
CA ARG A 267 23.20 14.48 23.59
C ARG A 267 22.90 13.44 24.67
N ALA A 268 23.92 12.73 25.10
CA ALA A 268 23.89 11.86 26.27
C ALA A 268 24.41 12.59 27.48
N THR A 269 23.63 12.63 28.54
CA THR A 269 24.03 13.22 29.84
C THR A 269 24.18 12.11 30.86
N ALA A 270 25.39 11.88 31.27
CA ALA A 270 25.75 10.87 32.27
C ALA A 270 25.65 11.43 33.68
N SER A 271 25.10 10.63 34.59
CA SER A 271 25.05 10.94 36.02
C SER A 271 25.49 9.74 36.84
N GLN A 272 26.16 10.02 37.90
CA GLN A 272 26.55 9.05 38.93
C GLN A 272 26.61 9.75 40.26
N LEU A 273 26.15 9.06 41.28
CA LEU A 273 26.18 9.58 42.64
C LEU A 273 27.63 9.94 43.04
N GLY A 274 27.82 11.12 43.55
CA GLY A 274 29.12 11.61 43.94
C GLY A 274 29.96 12.25 42.82
N TYR A 275 29.43 12.35 41.63
CA TYR A 275 30.11 13.02 40.49
C TYR A 275 29.24 14.12 39.91
N PRO A 276 29.84 15.22 39.45
CA PRO A 276 29.13 16.19 38.60
C PRO A 276 28.65 15.52 37.33
N THR A 277 27.44 15.86 36.87
CA THR A 277 26.93 15.37 35.59
C THR A 277 27.82 15.84 34.44
N ALA A 278 27.98 15.00 33.43
CA ALA A 278 28.70 15.31 32.22
C ALA A 278 27.89 14.95 30.97
N SER A 279 28.09 15.70 29.90
CA SER A 279 27.37 15.46 28.64
C SER A 279 28.32 15.30 27.47
N ALA A 280 27.96 14.46 26.54
CA ALA A 280 28.61 14.32 25.24
C ALA A 280 27.55 14.27 24.13
N THR A 281 27.90 14.79 22.96
CA THR A 281 27.00 14.80 21.80
C THR A 281 27.59 13.95 20.69
N SER A 282 26.76 13.19 20.01
CA SER A 282 27.13 12.37 18.85
C SER A 282 27.60 13.21 17.65
N ALA A 283 28.24 12.58 16.70
CA ALA A 283 28.33 13.11 15.34
C ALA A 283 26.92 13.32 14.77
N ALA A 284 26.77 14.28 13.86
CA ALA A 284 25.52 14.52 13.15
C ALA A 284 25.30 13.45 12.08
N THR A 285 24.05 13.08 11.86
CA THR A 285 23.68 12.27 10.69
C THR A 285 23.79 13.09 9.40
N GLU A 286 23.74 12.41 8.25
CA GLU A 286 23.36 13.08 7.02
C GLU A 286 21.97 13.71 7.18
N PRO A 287 21.63 14.74 6.37
CA PRO A 287 20.29 15.30 6.36
C PRO A 287 19.22 14.23 6.13
N VAL A 288 18.13 14.29 6.90
CA VAL A 288 17.04 13.31 6.80
C VAL A 288 16.42 13.37 5.42
N GLN A 289 16.50 12.24 4.69
CA GLN A 289 15.97 12.10 3.34
C GLN A 289 14.46 11.79 3.35
N PRO A 290 13.73 12.03 2.23
CA PRO A 290 12.36 11.59 2.07
C PRO A 290 12.21 10.08 2.31
N GLY A 291 11.10 9.68 2.87
CA GLY A 291 10.72 8.28 3.00
C GLY A 291 10.53 7.63 1.63
N GLN A 292 10.41 6.32 1.59
CA GLN A 292 10.20 5.58 0.36
C GLN A 292 8.88 4.81 0.42
N LEU A 293 8.01 5.07 -0.54
CA LEU A 293 6.83 4.28 -0.78
C LEU A 293 7.21 2.99 -1.51
N ARG A 294 6.56 1.90 -1.18
CA ARG A 294 6.73 0.61 -1.86
C ARG A 294 5.38 0.12 -2.32
N ASN A 295 5.30 -0.25 -3.58
CA ASN A 295 4.20 -1.04 -4.09
C ASN A 295 4.46 -2.51 -3.71
N LEU A 296 3.50 -3.15 -3.05
CA LEU A 296 3.57 -4.55 -2.62
C LEU A 296 2.88 -5.46 -3.63
N GLU A 297 1.78 -4.98 -4.23
CA GLU A 297 1.03 -5.66 -5.29
C GLU A 297 0.81 -4.66 -6.42
N ALA A 298 1.16 -5.07 -7.64
CA ALA A 298 1.02 -4.22 -8.81
C ALA A 298 -0.45 -3.86 -9.10
N PRO A 299 -0.73 -2.65 -9.64
CA PRO A 299 -2.04 -2.31 -10.15
C PRO A 299 -2.49 -3.27 -11.24
N GLN A 300 -3.79 -3.56 -11.30
CA GLN A 300 -4.37 -4.47 -12.28
C GLN A 300 -5.61 -3.86 -12.94
N ILE A 301 -5.76 -4.09 -14.25
CA ILE A 301 -6.96 -3.74 -15.00
C ILE A 301 -7.78 -5.02 -15.18
N SER A 302 -9.09 -4.91 -14.95
CA SER A 302 -10.07 -5.97 -15.16
C SER A 302 -11.24 -5.44 -15.98
N GLY A 303 -11.96 -6.35 -16.65
CA GLY A 303 -13.05 -6.03 -17.56
C GLY A 303 -12.75 -6.50 -18.98
N GLU A 304 -13.75 -6.42 -19.86
CA GLU A 304 -13.59 -6.77 -21.27
C GLU A 304 -13.14 -5.52 -22.07
N ALA A 305 -12.02 -5.62 -22.76
CA ALA A 305 -11.54 -4.57 -23.65
C ALA A 305 -12.39 -4.53 -24.94
N LYS A 306 -13.58 -3.98 -24.84
CA LYS A 306 -14.57 -3.92 -25.91
C LYS A 306 -15.41 -2.65 -25.80
N VAL A 307 -15.75 -2.04 -26.92
CA VAL A 307 -16.63 -0.87 -26.95
C VAL A 307 -17.94 -1.13 -26.21
N ALA A 308 -18.37 -0.14 -25.43
CA ALA A 308 -19.52 -0.16 -24.53
C ALA A 308 -19.38 -1.06 -23.31
N SER A 309 -18.18 -1.56 -23.02
CA SER A 309 -17.82 -2.14 -21.72
C SER A 309 -17.06 -1.11 -20.89
N SER A 310 -16.93 -1.38 -19.58
CA SER A 310 -16.11 -0.58 -18.66
C SER A 310 -14.93 -1.41 -18.17
N LEU A 311 -13.77 -0.79 -18.07
CA LEU A 311 -12.60 -1.33 -17.39
C LEU A 311 -12.56 -0.82 -15.95
N THR A 312 -12.08 -1.65 -15.05
CA THR A 312 -11.89 -1.31 -13.63
C THR A 312 -10.42 -1.47 -13.26
N LEU A 313 -9.86 -0.47 -12.59
CA LEU A 313 -8.50 -0.45 -12.06
C LEU A 313 -8.50 -0.83 -10.59
N SER A 314 -7.82 -1.90 -10.23
CA SER A 314 -7.37 -2.18 -8.86
C SER A 314 -6.03 -1.49 -8.66
N PRO A 315 -5.87 -0.59 -7.66
CA PRO A 315 -4.66 0.20 -7.52
C PRO A 315 -3.47 -0.56 -6.91
N GLY A 316 -3.67 -1.85 -6.55
CA GLY A 316 -2.66 -2.62 -5.82
C GLY A 316 -2.54 -2.21 -4.35
N THR A 317 -1.55 -2.76 -3.67
CA THR A 317 -1.28 -2.48 -2.26
C THR A 317 0.04 -1.74 -2.07
N TRP A 318 0.11 -0.88 -1.04
CA TRP A 318 1.22 0.03 -0.84
C TRP A 318 1.62 0.14 0.63
N THR A 319 2.89 0.41 0.88
CA THR A 319 3.39 0.64 2.23
C THR A 319 4.45 1.74 2.27
N PRO A 320 4.39 2.65 3.27
CA PRO A 320 3.24 2.97 4.11
C PRO A 320 2.07 3.47 3.26
N GLU A 321 0.85 3.43 3.77
CA GLU A 321 -0.37 3.82 3.05
C GLU A 321 -0.27 5.25 2.50
N PRO A 322 -0.40 5.45 1.16
CA PRO A 322 -0.33 6.75 0.50
C PRO A 322 -1.72 7.29 0.15
N THR A 323 -1.76 8.50 -0.34
CA THR A 323 -2.84 8.99 -1.20
C THR A 323 -2.56 8.54 -2.63
N LEU A 324 -3.59 8.03 -3.34
CA LEU A 324 -3.46 7.54 -4.71
C LEU A 324 -4.16 8.47 -5.69
N SER A 325 -3.55 8.65 -6.85
CA SER A 325 -4.15 9.27 -8.02
C SER A 325 -3.96 8.37 -9.24
N TYR A 326 -4.85 8.51 -10.21
CA TYR A 326 -4.94 7.62 -11.36
C TYR A 326 -4.93 8.40 -12.66
N GLN A 327 -4.43 7.80 -13.71
CA GLN A 327 -4.54 8.27 -15.08
C GLN A 327 -4.58 7.07 -16.01
N TRP A 328 -5.60 7.04 -16.88
CA TRP A 328 -5.71 6.05 -17.96
C TRP A 328 -5.04 6.55 -19.23
N PHE A 329 -4.52 5.61 -19.98
CA PHE A 329 -3.79 5.85 -21.23
C PHE A 329 -4.32 4.94 -22.34
N ALA A 330 -4.27 5.45 -23.57
CA ALA A 330 -4.53 4.68 -24.78
C ALA A 330 -3.29 4.75 -25.67
N ASP A 331 -2.66 3.60 -25.96
CA ASP A 331 -1.37 3.48 -26.67
C ASP A 331 -0.27 4.37 -26.08
N GLY A 332 -0.27 4.53 -24.74
CA GLY A 332 0.70 5.36 -24.02
C GLY A 332 0.39 6.85 -23.94
N GLU A 333 -0.66 7.34 -24.63
CA GLU A 333 -1.13 8.72 -24.55
C GLU A 333 -2.23 8.87 -23.51
N PRO A 334 -2.22 9.91 -22.67
CA PRO A 334 -3.20 10.08 -21.62
C PRO A 334 -4.60 10.34 -22.19
N ILE A 335 -5.59 9.63 -21.66
CA ILE A 335 -7.01 9.91 -21.95
C ILE A 335 -7.44 11.09 -21.06
N ALA A 336 -7.90 12.17 -21.69
CA ALA A 336 -8.33 13.37 -20.97
C ALA A 336 -9.42 13.04 -19.94
N ASP A 337 -9.29 13.62 -18.73
CA ASP A 337 -10.21 13.49 -17.61
C ASP A 337 -10.43 12.06 -17.08
N ALA A 338 -9.73 11.06 -17.62
CA ALA A 338 -9.82 9.68 -17.17
C ALA A 338 -8.92 9.44 -15.93
N THR A 339 -9.34 9.96 -14.80
CA THR A 339 -8.62 9.94 -13.52
C THR A 339 -9.29 9.10 -12.43
N GLY A 340 -10.38 8.40 -12.78
CA GLY A 340 -11.10 7.49 -11.88
C GLY A 340 -10.52 6.07 -11.88
N THR A 341 -11.12 5.22 -11.04
CA THR A 341 -10.83 3.77 -11.01
C THR A 341 -11.58 2.98 -12.07
N THR A 342 -12.43 3.62 -12.86
CA THR A 342 -13.16 3.02 -13.97
C THR A 342 -12.97 3.84 -15.23
N LEU A 343 -12.99 3.17 -16.39
CA LEU A 343 -12.94 3.76 -17.72
C LEU A 343 -13.98 3.10 -18.61
N ASP A 344 -14.92 3.89 -19.13
CA ASP A 344 -15.87 3.44 -20.13
C ASP A 344 -15.21 3.48 -21.53
N LEU A 345 -15.36 2.40 -22.28
CA LEU A 345 -14.71 2.28 -23.58
C LEU A 345 -15.62 2.80 -24.70
N GLY A 346 -15.28 3.99 -25.18
CA GLY A 346 -15.95 4.62 -26.31
C GLY A 346 -15.48 4.11 -27.67
N PRO A 347 -16.17 4.50 -28.75
CA PRO A 347 -15.84 4.09 -30.12
C PRO A 347 -14.47 4.60 -30.61
N GLU A 348 -13.97 5.69 -30.06
CA GLU A 348 -12.67 6.31 -30.36
C GLU A 348 -11.48 5.46 -29.88
N LEU A 349 -11.74 4.52 -28.97
CA LEU A 349 -10.71 3.63 -28.39
C LEU A 349 -10.55 2.31 -29.16
N VAL A 350 -11.36 2.05 -30.17
CA VAL A 350 -11.28 0.80 -30.96
C VAL A 350 -9.86 0.60 -31.53
N GLY A 351 -9.31 -0.58 -31.31
CA GLY A 351 -7.99 -0.97 -31.78
C GLY A 351 -6.84 -0.46 -30.91
N ARG A 352 -7.10 0.39 -29.91
CA ARG A 352 -6.07 0.91 -28.99
C ARG A 352 -5.90 -0.01 -27.78
N THR A 353 -4.69 -0.11 -27.28
CA THR A 353 -4.38 -0.77 -26.00
C THR A 353 -4.60 0.21 -24.87
N ILE A 354 -5.18 -0.25 -23.76
CA ILE A 354 -5.47 0.61 -22.62
C ILE A 354 -4.57 0.20 -21.45
N ASP A 355 -3.86 1.17 -20.87
CA ASP A 355 -3.14 1.01 -19.62
C ASP A 355 -3.57 2.09 -18.61
N ALA A 356 -3.15 1.91 -17.35
CA ALA A 356 -3.42 2.89 -16.30
C ALA A 356 -2.19 3.04 -15.40
N ARG A 357 -1.91 4.28 -14.97
CA ARG A 357 -0.86 4.59 -14.03
C ARG A 357 -1.43 5.00 -12.69
N VAL A 358 -0.89 4.42 -11.64
CA VAL A 358 -1.21 4.73 -10.25
C VAL A 358 -0.04 5.48 -9.65
N THR A 359 -0.25 6.72 -9.26
CA THR A 359 0.74 7.53 -8.56
C THR A 359 0.39 7.56 -7.07
N ALA A 360 1.30 7.03 -6.27
CA ALA A 360 1.24 7.06 -4.82
C ALA A 360 2.02 8.26 -4.29
N ASP A 361 1.39 9.09 -3.47
CA ASP A 361 1.99 10.23 -2.81
C ASP A 361 1.73 10.20 -1.30
N ARG A 362 2.73 10.60 -0.55
CA ARG A 362 2.64 10.77 0.91
C ARG A 362 3.57 11.85 1.37
N VAL A 363 3.06 12.77 2.16
CA VAL A 363 3.85 13.90 2.66
C VAL A 363 5.10 13.42 3.41
N GLY A 364 6.26 13.89 2.95
CA GLY A 364 7.57 13.49 3.45
C GLY A 364 8.14 12.23 2.82
N TYR A 365 7.51 11.68 1.79
CA TYR A 365 7.99 10.54 1.00
C TYR A 365 8.17 10.96 -0.46
N SER A 366 9.05 10.29 -1.16
CA SER A 366 9.16 10.44 -2.60
C SER A 366 7.94 9.79 -3.27
N PRO A 367 7.23 10.49 -4.18
CA PRO A 367 6.14 9.89 -4.92
C PRO A 367 6.64 8.75 -5.81
N VAL A 368 5.78 7.75 -6.01
CA VAL A 368 6.07 6.57 -6.84
C VAL A 368 4.91 6.33 -7.78
N THR A 369 5.22 6.14 -9.07
CA THR A 369 4.23 5.78 -10.10
C THR A 369 4.47 4.37 -10.58
N VAL A 370 3.41 3.57 -10.65
CA VAL A 370 3.43 2.19 -11.17
C VAL A 370 2.31 2.04 -12.20
N SER A 371 2.62 1.40 -13.32
CA SER A 371 1.64 1.12 -14.38
C SER A 371 1.01 -0.26 -14.19
N ALA A 372 -0.28 -0.36 -14.46
CA ALA A 372 -0.94 -1.63 -14.70
C ALA A 372 -0.52 -2.17 -16.07
N ALA A 373 -0.57 -3.48 -16.25
CA ALA A 373 -0.35 -4.10 -17.55
C ALA A 373 -1.43 -3.63 -18.54
N ALA A 374 -1.02 -3.35 -19.78
CA ALA A 374 -1.93 -2.95 -20.82
C ALA A 374 -2.88 -4.10 -21.20
N THR A 375 -4.11 -3.73 -21.60
CA THR A 375 -5.10 -4.68 -22.14
C THR A 375 -4.70 -5.15 -23.52
N ALA A 376 -5.41 -6.16 -24.04
CA ALA A 376 -5.49 -6.37 -25.48
C ALA A 376 -6.11 -5.11 -26.16
N PRO A 377 -5.92 -4.93 -27.47
CA PRO A 377 -6.60 -3.85 -28.21
C PRO A 377 -8.11 -3.91 -28.02
N VAL A 378 -8.73 -2.75 -27.81
CA VAL A 378 -10.18 -2.64 -27.62
C VAL A 378 -10.91 -3.19 -28.85
N ALA A 379 -11.66 -4.24 -28.65
CA ALA A 379 -12.47 -4.85 -29.70
C ALA A 379 -13.69 -3.97 -30.05
N PRO A 380 -14.17 -3.99 -31.31
CA PRO A 380 -15.43 -3.36 -31.66
C PRO A 380 -16.60 -3.98 -30.86
N GLY A 381 -17.59 -3.17 -30.56
CA GLY A 381 -18.86 -3.62 -30.03
C GLY A 381 -19.58 -4.55 -31.02
N THR A 382 -20.52 -5.34 -30.56
CA THR A 382 -21.32 -6.25 -31.37
C THR A 382 -22.80 -6.04 -31.13
N PHE A 383 -23.62 -6.20 -32.20
CA PHE A 383 -25.07 -6.24 -32.04
C PHE A 383 -25.54 -7.64 -31.61
N THR A 384 -26.42 -7.68 -30.64
CA THR A 384 -27.16 -8.90 -30.27
C THR A 384 -28.54 -8.82 -30.86
N VAL A 385 -28.92 -9.81 -31.71
CA VAL A 385 -30.26 -9.89 -32.29
C VAL A 385 -31.20 -10.49 -31.28
N VAL A 386 -32.21 -9.74 -30.88
CA VAL A 386 -33.27 -10.19 -29.95
C VAL A 386 -34.44 -10.81 -30.72
N THR A 387 -34.85 -10.18 -31.81
CA THR A 387 -35.83 -10.75 -32.76
C THR A 387 -35.33 -10.54 -34.18
N ALA A 388 -35.41 -11.61 -34.98
CA ALA A 388 -34.98 -11.55 -36.38
C ALA A 388 -35.89 -10.67 -37.24
N PRO A 389 -35.34 -10.06 -38.30
CA PRO A 389 -36.14 -9.27 -39.25
C PRO A 389 -37.12 -10.13 -40.02
N ARG A 390 -38.27 -9.55 -40.39
CA ARG A 390 -39.32 -10.24 -41.15
C ARG A 390 -40.06 -9.33 -42.10
N LEU A 391 -40.66 -9.93 -43.11
CA LEU A 391 -41.58 -9.23 -44.00
C LEU A 391 -43.01 -9.29 -43.45
N GLN A 392 -43.75 -8.22 -43.69
CA GLN A 392 -45.19 -8.13 -43.42
C GLN A 392 -45.92 -7.78 -44.72
N GLY A 393 -47.14 -8.24 -44.84
CA GLY A 393 -47.96 -8.07 -46.06
C GLY A 393 -48.09 -9.33 -46.90
N VAL A 394 -48.77 -9.22 -48.02
CA VAL A 394 -49.00 -10.30 -48.98
C VAL A 394 -48.19 -10.03 -50.23
N PRO A 395 -47.36 -10.97 -50.73
CA PRO A 395 -46.56 -10.81 -51.94
C PRO A 395 -47.45 -10.90 -53.20
N ARG A 396 -48.16 -9.83 -53.50
CA ARG A 396 -49.11 -9.73 -54.60
C ARG A 396 -48.88 -8.49 -55.43
N LEU A 397 -49.01 -8.57 -56.71
CA LEU A 397 -48.85 -7.46 -57.64
C LEU A 397 -49.75 -6.30 -57.22
N GLY A 398 -49.16 -5.09 -57.11
CA GLY A 398 -49.85 -3.86 -56.72
C GLY A 398 -50.03 -3.68 -55.21
N GLU A 399 -49.69 -4.65 -54.39
CA GLU A 399 -49.68 -4.56 -52.94
C GLU A 399 -48.31 -4.07 -52.43
N SER A 400 -48.29 -3.57 -51.21
CA SER A 400 -47.03 -3.20 -50.53
C SER A 400 -46.61 -4.22 -49.51
N LEU A 401 -45.34 -4.59 -49.51
CA LEU A 401 -44.69 -5.31 -48.41
C LEU A 401 -43.93 -4.33 -47.53
N THR A 402 -43.88 -4.58 -46.24
CA THR A 402 -43.09 -3.79 -45.30
C THR A 402 -42.07 -4.68 -44.61
N VAL A 403 -40.94 -4.08 -44.22
CA VAL A 403 -39.89 -4.72 -43.42
C VAL A 403 -40.07 -4.33 -41.98
N ASP A 404 -40.23 -5.32 -41.11
CA ASP A 404 -39.99 -5.18 -39.69
C ASP A 404 -38.50 -5.54 -39.46
N PRO A 405 -37.63 -4.61 -39.08
CA PRO A 405 -36.21 -4.87 -38.92
C PRO A 405 -35.89 -5.78 -37.73
N GLY A 406 -36.88 -6.12 -36.92
CA GLY A 406 -36.70 -6.88 -35.69
C GLY A 406 -36.23 -6.00 -34.52
N ALA A 407 -35.74 -6.67 -33.46
CA ALA A 407 -35.16 -6.02 -32.31
C ALA A 407 -33.72 -6.47 -32.09
N PHE A 408 -32.88 -5.55 -31.65
CA PHE A 408 -31.46 -5.77 -31.40
C PHE A 408 -30.98 -4.88 -30.25
N THR A 409 -29.87 -5.22 -29.64
CA THR A 409 -29.17 -4.41 -28.64
C THR A 409 -27.73 -4.15 -29.09
N PRO A 410 -27.21 -2.92 -28.89
CA PRO A 410 -27.89 -1.73 -28.40
C PRO A 410 -28.93 -1.22 -29.42
N ALA A 411 -29.93 -0.48 -28.94
CA ALA A 411 -31.00 0.11 -29.77
C ALA A 411 -31.12 1.63 -29.53
N ASP A 412 -30.00 2.28 -29.18
CA ASP A 412 -29.94 3.73 -28.94
C ASP A 412 -29.92 4.54 -30.26
N PRO A 413 -30.12 5.86 -30.21
CA PRO A 413 -30.18 6.72 -31.39
C PRO A 413 -28.91 6.72 -32.27
N GLY A 414 -27.78 6.21 -31.77
CA GLY A 414 -26.54 6.09 -32.55
C GLY A 414 -26.54 4.92 -33.53
N VAL A 415 -27.54 4.02 -33.45
CA VAL A 415 -27.63 2.89 -34.38
C VAL A 415 -28.34 3.31 -35.66
N GLN A 416 -27.70 3.09 -36.78
CA GLN A 416 -28.27 3.28 -38.11
C GLN A 416 -28.74 1.93 -38.65
N VAL A 417 -30.00 1.90 -39.11
CA VAL A 417 -30.62 0.76 -39.76
C VAL A 417 -30.84 1.10 -41.22
N THR A 418 -30.21 0.39 -42.15
CA THR A 418 -30.42 0.53 -43.58
C THR A 418 -31.05 -0.73 -44.14
N LEU A 419 -31.86 -0.54 -45.14
CA LEU A 419 -32.64 -1.61 -45.78
C LEU A 419 -32.27 -1.71 -47.26
N GLN A 420 -32.31 -2.92 -47.82
CA GLN A 420 -32.22 -3.18 -49.24
C GLN A 420 -33.15 -4.36 -49.58
N TRP A 421 -34.12 -4.09 -50.48
CA TRP A 421 -34.96 -5.14 -50.96
C TRP A 421 -34.25 -6.04 -51.94
N LEU A 422 -34.57 -7.32 -51.92
CA LEU A 422 -33.96 -8.34 -52.76
C LEU A 422 -35.04 -9.10 -53.52
N ARG A 423 -34.77 -9.35 -54.81
CA ARG A 423 -35.56 -10.22 -55.69
C ARG A 423 -34.78 -11.49 -55.98
N ASP A 424 -35.28 -12.64 -55.55
CA ASP A 424 -34.60 -13.95 -55.62
C ASP A 424 -33.15 -13.94 -55.09
N GLY A 425 -32.83 -12.97 -54.17
CA GLY A 425 -31.55 -12.80 -53.54
C GLY A 425 -30.68 -11.67 -54.15
N GLU A 426 -31.05 -11.14 -55.31
CA GLU A 426 -30.36 -10.04 -55.95
C GLU A 426 -30.95 -8.67 -55.54
N PRO A 427 -30.13 -7.67 -55.30
CA PRO A 427 -30.61 -6.35 -54.93
C PRO A 427 -31.54 -5.72 -55.96
N VAL A 428 -32.66 -5.18 -55.51
CA VAL A 428 -33.54 -4.37 -56.35
C VAL A 428 -33.02 -2.94 -56.32
N PRO A 429 -32.64 -2.34 -57.47
CA PRO A 429 -32.10 -1.00 -57.52
C PRO A 429 -33.02 0.02 -56.84
N ASP A 430 -32.42 0.91 -56.02
CA ASP A 430 -33.08 2.03 -55.34
C ASP A 430 -34.19 1.63 -54.34
N ALA A 431 -34.37 0.34 -54.11
CA ALA A 431 -35.38 -0.17 -53.17
C ALA A 431 -34.82 -0.27 -51.76
N THR A 432 -34.70 0.88 -51.04
CA THR A 432 -34.11 1.02 -49.70
C THR A 432 -35.13 1.46 -48.64
N GLY A 433 -36.37 1.68 -49.02
CA GLY A 433 -37.42 2.10 -48.09
C GLY A 433 -37.96 0.97 -47.21
N ALA A 434 -38.60 1.30 -46.09
CA ALA A 434 -39.25 0.37 -45.20
C ALA A 434 -40.42 -0.38 -45.84
N ALA A 435 -40.99 0.22 -46.91
CA ALA A 435 -42.05 -0.40 -47.73
C ALA A 435 -41.57 -0.56 -49.16
N TYR A 436 -42.00 -1.61 -49.84
CA TYR A 436 -41.74 -1.91 -51.23
C TYR A 436 -43.04 -2.18 -51.96
N GLN A 437 -43.29 -1.44 -53.03
CA GLN A 437 -44.44 -1.66 -53.93
C GLN A 437 -44.12 -2.79 -54.87
N VAL A 438 -44.88 -3.88 -54.82
CA VAL A 438 -44.69 -5.03 -55.67
C VAL A 438 -45.07 -4.69 -57.10
N THR A 439 -44.13 -4.87 -58.04
CA THR A 439 -44.23 -4.51 -59.45
C THR A 439 -44.38 -5.75 -60.37
N ASN A 440 -44.62 -5.52 -61.64
CA ASN A 440 -44.65 -6.60 -62.68
C ASN A 440 -43.33 -7.38 -62.75
N LEU A 441 -42.20 -6.70 -62.48
CA LEU A 441 -40.86 -7.30 -62.51
C LEU A 441 -40.66 -8.36 -61.42
N ASP A 442 -41.54 -8.38 -60.43
CA ASP A 442 -41.46 -9.27 -59.28
C ASP A 442 -42.28 -10.57 -59.48
N LEU A 443 -43.12 -10.59 -60.50
CA LEU A 443 -43.98 -11.75 -60.75
C LEU A 443 -43.22 -13.07 -60.90
N GLY A 444 -43.58 -14.05 -60.09
CA GLY A 444 -42.90 -15.33 -60.00
C GLY A 444 -41.67 -15.38 -59.10
N ALA A 445 -41.11 -14.23 -58.76
CA ALA A 445 -39.96 -14.15 -57.86
C ALA A 445 -40.36 -14.23 -56.39
N ARG A 446 -39.38 -14.41 -55.52
CA ARG A 446 -39.51 -14.31 -54.06
C ARG A 446 -38.79 -13.04 -53.60
N LEU A 447 -39.41 -12.29 -52.73
CA LEU A 447 -38.87 -11.09 -52.21
C LEU A 447 -38.32 -11.35 -50.79
N SER A 448 -37.21 -10.73 -50.48
CA SER A 448 -36.63 -10.62 -49.13
C SER A 448 -36.05 -9.22 -48.95
N ALA A 449 -35.65 -8.91 -47.74
CA ALA A 449 -34.97 -7.65 -47.47
C ALA A 449 -33.70 -7.91 -46.62
N ARG A 450 -32.66 -7.23 -46.98
CA ARG A 450 -31.42 -7.15 -46.23
C ARG A 450 -31.50 -5.95 -45.27
N VAL A 451 -31.27 -6.23 -43.98
CA VAL A 451 -31.23 -5.25 -42.88
C VAL A 451 -29.79 -5.13 -42.44
N THR A 452 -29.21 -3.94 -42.55
CA THR A 452 -27.85 -3.69 -42.12
C THR A 452 -27.87 -2.73 -40.93
N LEU A 453 -27.24 -3.18 -39.82
CA LEU A 453 -27.07 -2.43 -38.56
C LEU A 453 -25.65 -1.88 -38.55
N SER A 454 -25.48 -0.59 -38.33
CA SER A 454 -24.18 0.05 -38.17
C SER A 454 -24.20 1.07 -37.04
N ARG A 455 -23.05 1.21 -36.37
CA ARG A 455 -22.81 2.17 -35.30
C ARG A 455 -21.32 2.41 -35.18
N ALA A 456 -20.92 3.64 -34.83
CA ALA A 456 -19.52 3.95 -34.57
C ALA A 456 -18.94 3.01 -33.51
N GLY A 457 -17.77 2.45 -33.80
CA GLY A 457 -17.09 1.50 -32.91
C GLY A 457 -17.68 0.10 -32.85
N TYR A 458 -18.68 -0.24 -33.67
CA TYR A 458 -19.30 -1.56 -33.72
C TYR A 458 -19.00 -2.26 -35.03
N THR A 459 -18.95 -3.57 -34.99
CA THR A 459 -18.93 -4.38 -36.20
C THR A 459 -20.29 -4.27 -36.91
N THR A 460 -20.29 -3.88 -38.17
CA THR A 460 -21.50 -3.87 -39.00
C THR A 460 -22.12 -5.27 -39.07
N THR A 461 -23.41 -5.36 -38.80
CA THR A 461 -24.14 -6.62 -38.82
C THR A 461 -25.20 -6.59 -39.91
N THR A 462 -25.23 -7.62 -40.75
CA THR A 462 -26.18 -7.74 -41.84
C THR A 462 -27.05 -8.98 -41.64
N LEU A 463 -28.34 -8.81 -41.76
CA LEU A 463 -29.38 -9.84 -41.60
C LEU A 463 -30.26 -9.85 -42.85
N GLU A 464 -30.86 -10.99 -43.17
CA GLU A 464 -31.86 -11.08 -44.20
C GLU A 464 -33.18 -11.63 -43.64
N THR A 465 -34.29 -11.09 -44.13
CA THR A 465 -35.62 -11.65 -43.82
C THR A 465 -35.79 -13.00 -44.49
N PRO A 466 -36.63 -13.88 -43.96
CA PRO A 466 -37.11 -15.02 -44.72
C PRO A 466 -37.70 -14.57 -46.06
N ARG A 467 -37.48 -15.36 -47.11
CA ARG A 467 -38.05 -15.08 -48.42
C ARG A 467 -39.57 -15.21 -48.38
N SER A 468 -40.26 -14.30 -49.04
CA SER A 468 -41.71 -14.36 -49.23
C SER A 468 -42.16 -15.61 -49.97
N ALA A 469 -43.44 -15.86 -49.98
CA ALA A 469 -44.03 -16.71 -51.03
C ALA A 469 -43.77 -16.05 -52.40
N ARG A 470 -43.90 -16.83 -53.52
CA ARG A 470 -43.79 -16.26 -54.85
C ARG A 470 -44.82 -15.16 -55.04
N VAL A 471 -44.38 -14.08 -55.64
CA VAL A 471 -45.24 -12.94 -56.01
C VAL A 471 -46.21 -13.40 -57.10
N LYS A 472 -47.48 -13.19 -56.86
CA LYS A 472 -48.54 -13.56 -57.78
C LYS A 472 -49.46 -12.38 -58.07
N THR A 473 -50.14 -12.45 -59.22
CA THR A 473 -51.25 -11.57 -59.56
C THR A 473 -52.55 -12.35 -59.54
N ASP A 474 -53.67 -11.65 -59.40
CA ASP A 474 -54.97 -12.30 -59.37
C ASP A 474 -55.55 -12.41 -60.76
N PRO A 475 -56.02 -13.63 -61.15
CA PRO A 475 -56.63 -13.85 -62.43
C PRO A 475 -58.08 -13.32 -62.49
N ARG A 476 -58.46 -12.89 -63.67
CA ARG A 476 -59.83 -12.63 -64.04
C ARG A 476 -60.32 -13.73 -64.98
N ILE A 477 -61.30 -14.52 -64.54
CA ILE A 477 -61.90 -15.56 -65.33
C ILE A 477 -63.17 -15.05 -66.06
N ARG A 478 -63.15 -15.03 -67.38
CA ARG A 478 -64.31 -14.70 -68.20
C ARG A 478 -64.82 -15.98 -68.84
N LEU A 479 -66.14 -16.18 -68.82
CA LEU A 479 -66.79 -17.34 -69.40
C LEU A 479 -67.73 -16.93 -70.53
N GLU A 480 -67.52 -17.47 -71.70
CA GLU A 480 -68.43 -17.42 -72.84
C GLU A 480 -69.10 -18.79 -72.95
N VAL A 481 -70.42 -18.76 -72.88
CA VAL A 481 -71.23 -20.02 -72.89
C VAL A 481 -72.19 -20.00 -74.05
N GLU A 482 -72.03 -20.98 -74.91
CA GLU A 482 -72.93 -21.20 -76.02
C GLU A 482 -73.78 -22.47 -75.73
N SER A 483 -75.06 -22.28 -75.58
CA SER A 483 -76.02 -23.37 -75.32
C SER A 483 -76.72 -23.77 -76.61
N GLY A 484 -76.82 -25.06 -76.87
CA GLY A 484 -77.56 -25.64 -77.97
C GLY A 484 -78.25 -26.92 -77.56
N PRO A 485 -79.02 -27.55 -78.43
CA PRO A 485 -79.71 -28.75 -78.13
C PRO A 485 -78.77 -29.86 -77.61
N HIS A 486 -79.00 -30.34 -76.40
CA HIS A 486 -78.20 -31.32 -75.67
C HIS A 486 -76.71 -31.07 -75.53
N ARG A 487 -76.22 -29.81 -75.72
CA ARG A 487 -74.84 -29.48 -75.61
C ARG A 487 -74.64 -28.07 -75.02
N VAL A 488 -73.53 -27.93 -74.35
CA VAL A 488 -73.05 -26.61 -73.86
C VAL A 488 -71.58 -26.53 -74.23
N ARG A 489 -71.19 -25.50 -75.01
CA ARG A 489 -69.83 -25.15 -75.29
C ARG A 489 -69.42 -24.01 -74.34
N ILE A 490 -68.30 -24.18 -73.71
CA ILE A 490 -67.76 -23.22 -72.75
C ILE A 490 -66.35 -22.80 -73.17
N ARG A 491 -66.15 -21.55 -73.48
CA ARG A 491 -64.86 -20.98 -73.64
C ARG A 491 -64.52 -20.28 -72.34
N VAL A 492 -63.41 -20.69 -71.74
CA VAL A 492 -62.82 -20.08 -70.52
C VAL A 492 -61.69 -19.21 -71.01
N SER A 493 -61.71 -17.91 -70.65
CA SER A 493 -60.62 -17.01 -70.87
C SER A 493 -60.12 -16.53 -69.50
N VAL A 494 -58.81 -16.62 -69.21
CA VAL A 494 -58.20 -16.20 -68.00
C VAL A 494 -57.16 -15.17 -68.36
N THR A 495 -57.31 -13.97 -67.85
CA THR A 495 -56.32 -12.85 -67.94
C THR A 495 -55.83 -12.48 -66.53
N ALA A 496 -54.66 -12.02 -66.42
CA ALA A 496 -54.08 -11.52 -65.16
C ALA A 496 -53.23 -10.29 -65.41
N PRO A 497 -53.34 -9.26 -64.55
CA PRO A 497 -52.49 -8.06 -64.67
C PRO A 497 -51.02 -8.42 -64.70
N GLY A 498 -50.23 -7.83 -65.57
CA GLY A 498 -48.78 -8.03 -65.68
C GLY A 498 -48.33 -9.37 -66.26
N VAL A 499 -49.28 -10.21 -66.77
CA VAL A 499 -48.98 -11.48 -67.42
C VAL A 499 -49.58 -11.49 -68.83
N ASP A 500 -48.74 -11.43 -69.85
CA ASP A 500 -49.18 -11.40 -71.25
C ASP A 500 -49.98 -12.59 -71.64
N GLU A 501 -49.53 -13.81 -71.26
CA GLU A 501 -50.23 -15.05 -71.52
C GLU A 501 -50.38 -15.88 -70.24
N VAL A 502 -51.62 -16.06 -69.81
CA VAL A 502 -51.92 -16.97 -68.69
C VAL A 502 -51.95 -18.40 -69.18
N THR A 503 -51.09 -19.21 -68.61
CA THR A 503 -51.02 -20.67 -68.92
C THR A 503 -51.40 -21.50 -67.69
N GLY A 504 -51.49 -22.79 -67.82
CA GLY A 504 -51.71 -23.73 -66.69
C GLY A 504 -53.04 -24.46 -66.76
N PRO A 505 -53.29 -25.42 -65.86
CA PRO A 505 -54.45 -26.27 -65.87
C PRO A 505 -55.72 -25.57 -65.37
N VAL A 506 -56.81 -25.79 -66.05
CA VAL A 506 -58.17 -25.37 -65.65
C VAL A 506 -59.10 -26.56 -65.64
N VAL A 507 -59.88 -26.67 -64.62
CA VAL A 507 -60.95 -27.72 -64.57
C VAL A 507 -62.30 -27.04 -64.71
N VAL A 508 -63.02 -27.43 -65.74
CA VAL A 508 -64.41 -27.00 -65.96
C VAL A 508 -65.35 -28.13 -65.54
N ARG A 509 -66.22 -27.86 -64.62
CA ARG A 509 -67.24 -28.83 -64.11
C ARG A 509 -68.62 -28.32 -64.47
N LEU A 510 -69.39 -29.12 -65.20
CA LEU A 510 -70.76 -28.82 -65.51
C LEU A 510 -71.64 -30.06 -65.12
N ALA A 511 -72.70 -29.80 -64.39
CA ALA A 511 -73.60 -30.83 -63.88
C ALA A 511 -72.86 -31.96 -63.13
N GLY A 512 -71.82 -31.60 -62.35
CA GLY A 512 -71.02 -32.58 -61.62
C GLY A 512 -69.86 -33.21 -62.40
N VAL A 513 -69.87 -33.16 -63.76
CA VAL A 513 -68.89 -33.79 -64.63
C VAL A 513 -67.65 -32.85 -64.79
N PRO A 514 -66.48 -33.26 -64.38
CA PRO A 514 -65.26 -32.46 -64.58
C PRO A 514 -64.61 -32.71 -65.95
N ARG A 515 -64.00 -31.64 -66.49
CA ARG A 515 -63.10 -31.70 -67.65
C ARG A 515 -61.86 -30.90 -67.33
N ALA A 516 -60.74 -31.57 -67.38
CA ALA A 516 -59.43 -30.90 -67.21
C ALA A 516 -58.95 -30.37 -68.59
N LEU A 517 -58.50 -29.13 -68.60
CA LEU A 517 -58.01 -28.46 -69.82
C LEU A 517 -56.72 -27.75 -69.43
N THR A 518 -55.93 -27.39 -70.46
CA THR A 518 -54.78 -26.53 -70.29
C THR A 518 -55.04 -25.25 -71.09
N LEU A 519 -54.87 -24.09 -70.47
CA LEU A 519 -54.93 -22.78 -71.10
C LEU A 519 -53.79 -22.64 -72.12
N ARG A 520 -54.15 -22.26 -73.38
CA ARG A 520 -53.24 -21.83 -74.41
C ARG A 520 -53.60 -20.40 -74.81
N HIS A 521 -52.62 -19.47 -74.83
CA HIS A 521 -52.89 -18.05 -75.07
C HIS A 521 -54.03 -17.51 -74.18
N GLY A 522 -54.02 -17.92 -72.92
CA GLY A 522 -55.01 -17.44 -71.95
C GLY A 522 -56.42 -18.09 -72.07
N ALA A 523 -56.66 -19.01 -73.00
CA ALA A 523 -57.98 -19.55 -73.23
C ALA A 523 -57.98 -21.07 -73.36
N ALA A 524 -59.15 -21.70 -73.10
CA ALA A 524 -59.45 -23.11 -73.36
C ALA A 524 -60.92 -23.25 -73.65
N THR A 525 -61.29 -24.24 -74.51
CA THR A 525 -62.67 -24.50 -74.87
C THR A 525 -63.02 -25.96 -74.62
N VAL A 526 -64.19 -26.19 -74.06
CA VAL A 526 -64.73 -27.52 -73.82
C VAL A 526 -66.17 -27.54 -74.22
N THR A 527 -66.61 -28.70 -74.74
CA THR A 527 -68.01 -28.96 -75.07
C THR A 527 -68.50 -30.13 -74.25
N PHE A 528 -69.56 -29.95 -73.51
CA PHE A 528 -70.31 -31.02 -72.85
C PHE A 528 -71.47 -31.37 -73.77
N LYS A 529 -71.63 -32.70 -74.05
CA LYS A 529 -72.69 -33.26 -74.87
C LYS A 529 -73.63 -34.09 -74.01
N ASP A 530 -74.74 -34.47 -74.57
CA ASP A 530 -75.75 -35.37 -74.01
C ASP A 530 -76.31 -34.83 -72.65
N LEU A 531 -76.53 -33.52 -72.63
CA LEU A 531 -77.08 -32.85 -71.47
C LEU A 531 -78.61 -32.78 -71.53
N ALA A 532 -79.26 -33.25 -70.46
CA ALA A 532 -80.68 -33.04 -70.35
C ALA A 532 -81.04 -31.55 -70.21
N PRO A 533 -82.11 -31.06 -70.82
CA PRO A 533 -82.56 -29.66 -70.73
C PRO A 533 -82.71 -29.20 -69.24
N GLY A 534 -82.31 -27.95 -68.96
CA GLY A 534 -82.47 -27.39 -67.61
C GLY A 534 -81.25 -26.59 -67.15
N TRP A 535 -81.43 -25.97 -66.01
CA TRP A 535 -80.35 -25.19 -65.39
C TRP A 535 -79.29 -26.11 -64.75
N ARG A 536 -78.01 -25.77 -64.92
CA ARG A 536 -76.87 -26.50 -64.42
C ARG A 536 -75.87 -25.59 -63.79
N THR A 537 -75.23 -26.02 -62.73
CA THR A 537 -74.12 -25.31 -62.15
C THR A 537 -72.84 -25.59 -62.93
N LEU A 538 -72.22 -24.50 -63.40
CA LEU A 538 -70.93 -24.46 -64.03
C LEU A 538 -69.94 -23.94 -63.06
N THR A 539 -68.93 -24.73 -62.70
CA THR A 539 -67.79 -24.29 -61.88
C THR A 539 -66.53 -24.38 -62.70
N VAL A 540 -65.75 -23.30 -62.76
CA VAL A 540 -64.47 -23.26 -63.39
C VAL A 540 -63.40 -22.93 -62.34
N ARG A 541 -62.44 -23.84 -62.26
CA ARG A 541 -61.35 -23.73 -61.27
C ARG A 541 -59.99 -23.66 -62.03
N TYR A 542 -59.33 -22.52 -61.94
CA TYR A 542 -57.99 -22.35 -62.44
C TYR A 542 -57.02 -22.71 -61.31
N ALA A 543 -56.06 -23.57 -61.56
CA ALA A 543 -55.13 -24.06 -60.52
C ALA A 543 -54.05 -23.06 -60.13
N GLY A 544 -53.83 -21.99 -60.93
CA GLY A 544 -52.76 -21.06 -60.80
C GLY A 544 -51.48 -21.46 -61.52
N SER A 545 -50.53 -20.61 -61.55
CA SER A 545 -49.15 -20.81 -62.03
C SER A 545 -48.15 -20.22 -61.04
N ASP A 546 -46.90 -20.18 -61.42
CA ASP A 546 -45.88 -19.47 -60.62
C ASP A 546 -46.14 -17.97 -60.48
N THR A 547 -46.76 -17.34 -61.49
CA THR A 547 -47.03 -15.89 -61.57
C THR A 547 -48.50 -15.55 -61.27
N VAL A 548 -49.46 -16.48 -61.38
CA VAL A 548 -50.88 -16.19 -61.26
C VAL A 548 -51.51 -17.04 -60.13
N SER A 549 -52.32 -16.40 -59.31
CA SER A 549 -53.00 -17.04 -58.20
C SER A 549 -54.06 -18.06 -58.72
N ARG A 550 -54.39 -19.08 -57.90
CA ARG A 550 -55.54 -19.90 -58.12
C ARG A 550 -56.85 -19.12 -58.05
N ALA A 551 -57.83 -19.51 -58.86
CA ALA A 551 -59.12 -18.83 -58.79
C ALA A 551 -60.27 -19.85 -59.09
N VAL A 552 -61.43 -19.54 -58.60
CA VAL A 552 -62.66 -20.31 -58.83
C VAL A 552 -63.78 -19.37 -59.19
N THR A 553 -64.51 -19.67 -60.21
CA THR A 553 -65.76 -18.97 -60.48
C THR A 553 -66.88 -19.98 -60.70
N THR A 554 -68.09 -19.61 -60.25
CA THR A 554 -69.30 -20.45 -60.40
C THR A 554 -70.38 -19.60 -61.02
N ARG A 555 -71.08 -20.22 -62.00
CA ARG A 555 -72.17 -19.58 -62.70
C ARG A 555 -73.27 -20.63 -63.02
N THR A 556 -74.54 -20.24 -63.04
CA THR A 556 -75.59 -21.05 -63.50
C THR A 556 -75.75 -20.88 -65.02
N VAL A 557 -75.83 -21.96 -65.74
CA VAL A 557 -76.00 -21.98 -67.20
C VAL A 557 -77.21 -22.93 -67.57
N ARG A 558 -77.88 -22.62 -68.68
CA ARG A 558 -78.99 -23.42 -69.12
C ARG A 558 -78.49 -24.34 -70.25
N ALA A 559 -78.74 -25.66 -70.17
CA ALA A 559 -78.63 -26.60 -71.27
C ALA A 559 -79.94 -26.57 -71.99
N GLY A 560 -79.92 -26.47 -73.33
CA GLY A 560 -81.10 -26.44 -74.17
C GLY A 560 -81.62 -27.81 -74.56
#